data_a6e6c34cd50501a0bc4f1adcf1f60b70
#
_entry.id   a6e6c34cd50501a0bc4f1adcf1f60b70
#
_cell.length_a   1.000
_cell.length_b   1.000
_cell.length_c   1.000
_cell.angle_alpha   90.00
_cell.angle_beta   90.00
_cell.angle_gamma   90.00
#
_symmetry.space_group_name_H-M   'P 1'
#
loop_
_entity.id
_entity.type
_entity.pdbx_description
1 polymer ?
#
loop_
_entity_poly.entity_id
_entity_poly.type
_entity_poly.pdbx_seq_one_letter_code
_entity_poly.pdbx_strand_id
1 'polypeptide(L)'
;MLNALQPGTHIPIHQHLKTSETVICLEGCLDWVFYEEAGHQNDGEMATDETQFVETGRFRVCPREGQYGLQVPLGAWHSVIVYEPSTILEAKDGAYGK
;
A
#
# COMPACT_ATOMS: atom_id res chain seq x y z
N MET A 1 -1.26 13.66 2.58
CA MET A 1 -2.02 13.37 3.81
C MET A 1 -1.11 12.67 4.82
N LEU A 2 -1.21 13.07 6.06
CA LEU A 2 -0.38 12.53 7.13
C LEU A 2 -1.20 11.49 7.89
N ASN A 3 -0.64 10.31 8.05
CA ASN A 3 -1.32 9.21 8.73
C ASN A 3 -0.45 8.63 9.83
N ALA A 4 -1.07 8.35 10.97
CA ALA A 4 -0.42 7.63 12.05
C ALA A 4 -0.96 6.20 12.06
N LEU A 5 -0.05 5.23 12.02
CA LEU A 5 -0.41 3.83 11.92
C LEU A 5 0.13 3.06 13.11
N GLN A 6 -0.68 2.15 13.64
CA GLN A 6 -0.30 1.34 14.79
C GLN A 6 -0.08 -0.10 14.39
N PRO A 7 0.81 -0.82 15.07
CA PRO A 7 0.96 -2.26 14.83
C PRO A 7 -0.38 -2.95 15.03
N GLY A 8 -0.63 -3.95 14.22
CA GLY A 8 -1.87 -4.71 14.32
C GLY A 8 -3.05 -4.08 13.60
N THR A 9 -2.87 -2.89 13.04
CA THR A 9 -3.91 -2.29 12.23
C THR A 9 -4.11 -3.15 10.99
N HIS A 10 -5.37 -3.50 10.74
CA HIS A 10 -5.70 -4.30 9.57
C HIS A 10 -5.97 -3.38 8.38
N ILE A 11 -5.13 -3.50 7.37
CA ILE A 11 -5.29 -2.72 6.15
C ILE A 11 -5.60 -3.71 5.04
N PRO A 12 -6.82 -3.66 4.48
CA PRO A 12 -7.18 -4.60 3.42
C PRO A 12 -6.32 -4.41 2.18
N ILE A 13 -6.21 -5.47 1.40
CA ILE A 13 -5.56 -5.36 0.09
C ILE A 13 -6.47 -4.50 -0.78
N HIS A 14 -5.91 -3.44 -1.34
CA HIS A 14 -6.69 -2.48 -2.14
C HIS A 14 -5.83 -1.89 -3.24
N GLN A 15 -6.47 -1.16 -4.13
CA GLN A 15 -5.79 -0.48 -5.22
C GLN A 15 -6.39 0.89 -5.43
N HIS A 16 -5.61 1.77 -6.02
CA HIS A 16 -6.08 3.09 -6.43
C HIS A 16 -6.11 3.12 -7.94
N LEU A 17 -7.27 3.43 -8.50
CA LEU A 17 -7.46 3.34 -9.93
C LEU A 17 -7.28 4.67 -10.66
N LYS A 18 -7.14 5.77 -9.92
CA LYS A 18 -7.06 7.09 -10.53
C LYS A 18 -5.76 7.82 -10.25
N THR A 19 -5.04 7.41 -9.22
CA THR A 19 -3.81 8.12 -8.85
C THR A 19 -2.74 7.12 -8.44
N SER A 20 -1.49 7.47 -8.71
CA SER A 20 -0.37 6.82 -8.05
C SER A 20 -0.11 7.56 -6.74
N GLU A 21 0.71 6.98 -5.87
CA GLU A 21 1.02 7.59 -4.60
C GLU A 21 2.51 7.58 -4.34
N THR A 22 2.98 8.64 -3.71
CA THR A 22 4.32 8.68 -3.12
C THR A 22 4.13 8.60 -1.62
N VAL A 23 4.83 7.67 -0.99
CA VAL A 23 4.73 7.45 0.45
C VAL A 23 6.09 7.70 1.06
N ILE A 24 6.12 8.53 2.10
CA ILE A 24 7.33 8.83 2.85
C ILE A 24 7.06 8.53 4.30
N CYS A 25 7.94 7.75 4.92
CA CYS A 25 7.84 7.43 6.34
C CYS A 25 8.65 8.42 7.13
N LEU A 26 8.02 9.08 8.08
CA LEU A 26 8.70 10.05 8.93
C LEU A 26 9.30 9.38 10.16
N GLU A 27 8.62 8.36 10.68
CA GLU A 27 9.15 7.57 11.78
C GLU A 27 8.43 6.23 11.79
N GLY A 28 9.07 5.22 12.36
CA GLY A 28 8.50 3.90 12.49
C GLY A 28 9.13 2.89 11.55
N CYS A 29 8.45 1.76 11.40
CA CYS A 29 8.94 0.69 10.53
C CYS A 29 7.76 -0.13 10.05
N LEU A 30 7.65 -0.28 8.74
CA LEU A 30 6.55 -1.01 8.14
C LEU A 30 6.97 -1.62 6.81
N ASP A 31 6.17 -2.57 6.32
CA ASP A 31 6.36 -3.14 5.00
C ASP A 31 5.18 -2.78 4.12
N TRP A 32 5.46 -2.38 2.90
CA TRP A 32 4.47 -2.18 1.85
C TRP A 32 4.48 -3.43 1.00
N VAL A 33 3.34 -4.11 0.93
CA VAL A 33 3.27 -5.43 0.30
C VAL A 33 2.42 -5.32 -0.94
N PHE A 34 2.94 -5.80 -2.05
CA PHE A 34 2.24 -5.76 -3.34
C PHE A 34 1.74 -7.13 -3.72
N TYR A 35 0.62 -7.16 -4.44
CA TYR A 35 -0.06 -8.38 -4.80
C TYR A 35 -0.52 -8.35 -6.24
N GLU A 36 -0.79 -9.55 -6.76
CA GLU A 36 -1.51 -9.73 -8.01
C GLU A 36 -2.67 -10.65 -7.76
N GLU A 37 -3.74 -10.48 -8.52
CA GLU A 37 -4.86 -11.40 -8.45
C GLU A 37 -4.44 -12.76 -8.98
N ALA A 38 -4.78 -13.80 -8.23
CA ALA A 38 -4.51 -15.17 -8.64
C ALA A 38 -5.82 -15.79 -9.10
N GLY A 39 -5.74 -16.71 -10.04
CA GLY A 39 -6.88 -17.49 -10.43
C GLY A 39 -7.85 -16.79 -11.34
N HIS A 40 -7.88 -15.54 -11.39
CA HIS A 40 -8.51 -14.79 -12.45
C HIS A 40 -9.90 -15.26 -12.86
N GLN A 41 -10.75 -15.43 -11.87
CA GLN A 41 -12.07 -15.97 -12.11
C GLN A 41 -13.10 -14.93 -12.46
N ASN A 42 -12.85 -13.71 -12.15
CA ASN A 42 -13.90 -12.72 -12.08
C ASN A 42 -14.01 -11.81 -13.26
N ASP A 43 -13.22 -12.00 -14.28
CA ASP A 43 -13.37 -11.24 -15.50
C ASP A 43 -13.40 -9.74 -15.27
N GLY A 44 -12.56 -9.27 -14.38
CA GLY A 44 -12.47 -7.85 -14.14
C GLY A 44 -13.41 -7.31 -13.10
N GLU A 45 -14.13 -8.16 -12.43
CA GLU A 45 -14.98 -7.72 -11.34
C GLU A 45 -14.15 -7.20 -10.18
N MET A 46 -14.80 -6.48 -9.29
CA MET A 46 -14.14 -5.99 -8.11
C MET A 46 -13.72 -7.15 -7.23
N ALA A 47 -12.70 -6.91 -6.42
CA ALA A 47 -12.27 -7.89 -5.44
C ALA A 47 -13.42 -8.21 -4.50
N THR A 48 -13.58 -9.47 -4.19
CA THR A 48 -14.58 -9.95 -3.24
C THR A 48 -13.86 -10.77 -2.21
N ASP A 49 -14.61 -11.28 -1.24
CA ASP A 49 -14.03 -12.17 -0.24
C ASP A 49 -13.41 -13.40 -0.86
N GLU A 50 -13.84 -13.75 -2.08
CA GLU A 50 -13.32 -14.91 -2.78
C GLU A 50 -12.14 -14.59 -3.68
N THR A 51 -11.82 -13.32 -3.85
CA THR A 51 -10.68 -12.95 -4.66
C THR A 51 -9.41 -13.41 -3.98
N GLN A 52 -8.57 -14.08 -4.71
CA GLN A 52 -7.31 -14.57 -4.18
C GLN A 52 -6.17 -13.74 -4.71
N PHE A 53 -5.22 -13.48 -3.85
CA PHE A 53 -4.06 -12.65 -4.18
C PHE A 53 -2.79 -13.42 -3.89
N VAL A 54 -1.77 -13.13 -4.69
CA VAL A 54 -0.43 -13.67 -4.50
C VAL A 54 0.49 -12.48 -4.28
N GLU A 55 1.29 -12.55 -3.24
CA GLU A 55 2.26 -11.50 -2.97
C GLU A 55 3.34 -11.51 -4.05
N THR A 56 3.59 -10.36 -4.66
CA THR A 56 4.58 -10.24 -5.72
C THR A 56 5.81 -9.46 -5.29
N GLY A 57 5.71 -8.66 -4.23
CA GLY A 57 6.86 -7.91 -3.76
C GLY A 57 6.57 -7.28 -2.42
N ARG A 58 7.65 -6.94 -1.73
CA ARG A 58 7.54 -6.35 -0.41
C ARG A 58 8.67 -5.34 -0.25
N PHE A 59 8.33 -4.15 0.22
CA PHE A 59 9.31 -3.09 0.40
C PHE A 59 9.28 -2.60 1.84
N ARG A 60 10.43 -2.67 2.48
CA ARG A 60 10.58 -2.15 3.82
C ARG A 60 10.66 -0.64 3.78
N VAL A 61 9.89 0.02 4.63
CA VAL A 61 9.95 1.47 4.79
C VAL A 61 10.26 1.73 6.26
N CYS A 62 11.49 2.10 6.52
CA CYS A 62 11.99 2.20 7.89
C CYS A 62 13.15 3.19 7.89
N PRO A 63 12.91 4.45 8.31
CA PRO A 63 13.95 5.49 8.22
C PRO A 63 15.25 5.15 8.92
N ARG A 64 15.19 4.46 10.05
CA ARG A 64 16.43 4.13 10.75
C ARG A 64 17.28 3.10 10.02
N GLU A 65 16.69 2.44 9.01
CA GLU A 65 17.44 1.53 8.14
C GLU A 65 17.80 2.19 6.81
N GLY A 66 17.50 3.47 6.67
CA GLY A 66 17.82 4.20 5.45
C GLY A 66 16.77 4.07 4.35
N GLN A 67 15.61 3.50 4.66
CA GLN A 67 14.56 3.27 3.68
C GLN A 67 13.39 4.19 3.99
N TYR A 68 13.31 5.29 3.27
CA TYR A 68 12.47 6.41 3.65
C TYR A 68 11.11 6.42 2.96
N GLY A 69 10.98 5.77 1.81
CA GLY A 69 9.71 5.84 1.10
C GLY A 69 9.69 5.00 -0.15
N LEU A 70 8.56 5.06 -0.83
CA LEU A 70 8.36 4.32 -2.08
C LEU A 70 7.27 4.98 -2.89
N GLN A 71 7.16 4.54 -4.13
CA GLN A 71 6.12 4.95 -5.04
C GLN A 71 5.16 3.78 -5.24
N VAL A 72 3.87 4.05 -5.12
CA VAL A 72 2.83 3.04 -5.35
C VAL A 72 2.23 3.32 -6.73
N PRO A 73 2.46 2.43 -7.71
CA PRO A 73 1.94 2.67 -9.05
C PRO A 73 0.43 2.65 -9.11
N LEU A 74 -0.10 3.34 -10.10
CA LEU A 74 -1.51 3.32 -10.38
C LEU A 74 -1.97 1.88 -10.57
N GLY A 75 -3.05 1.50 -9.89
CA GLY A 75 -3.64 0.19 -10.06
C GLY A 75 -2.96 -0.94 -9.33
N ALA A 76 -1.88 -0.69 -8.62
CA ALA A 76 -1.19 -1.77 -7.90
C ALA A 76 -1.98 -2.19 -6.67
N TRP A 77 -2.25 -3.47 -6.56
CA TRP A 77 -2.86 -4.03 -5.36
C TRP A 77 -1.84 -4.04 -4.25
N HIS A 78 -2.22 -3.53 -3.08
CA HIS A 78 -1.25 -3.45 -1.99
C HIS A 78 -1.93 -3.46 -0.61
N SER A 79 -1.11 -3.76 0.39
CA SER A 79 -1.48 -3.68 1.79
C SER A 79 -0.24 -3.25 2.55
N VAL A 80 -0.39 -3.05 3.85
CA VAL A 80 0.71 -2.56 4.68
C VAL A 80 0.75 -3.38 5.97
N ILE A 81 1.95 -3.77 6.37
CA ILE A 81 2.18 -4.43 7.65
C ILE A 81 2.97 -3.47 8.52
N VAL A 82 2.44 -3.11 9.68
CA VAL A 82 3.04 -2.12 10.57
C VAL A 82 3.68 -2.85 11.74
N TYR A 83 4.99 -2.68 11.91
CA TYR A 83 5.72 -3.37 12.97
C TYR A 83 5.83 -2.55 14.24
N GLU A 84 5.80 -1.24 14.11
CA GLU A 84 5.84 -0.35 15.27
C GLU A 84 5.07 0.90 14.92
N PRO A 85 4.70 1.73 15.91
CA PRO A 85 3.96 2.95 15.59
C PRO A 85 4.68 3.76 14.53
N SER A 86 3.97 4.09 13.48
CA SER A 86 4.58 4.72 12.30
C SER A 86 3.77 5.92 11.86
N THR A 87 4.48 6.91 11.35
CA THR A 87 3.87 8.10 10.78
C THR A 87 4.32 8.20 9.33
N ILE A 88 3.36 8.25 8.43
CA ILE A 88 3.67 8.35 7.00
C ILE A 88 2.98 9.56 6.39
N LEU A 89 3.60 10.08 5.34
CA LEU A 89 3.04 11.13 4.52
C LEU A 89 2.75 10.55 3.16
N GLU A 90 1.51 10.67 2.69
CA GLU A 90 1.10 10.18 1.39
C GLU A 90 0.75 11.35 0.50
N ALA A 91 1.33 11.38 -0.68
CA ALA A 91 1.01 12.37 -1.69
C ALA A 91 0.51 11.64 -2.92
N LYS A 92 -0.69 11.95 -3.34
CA LYS A 92 -1.29 11.34 -4.52
C LYS A 92 -0.94 12.18 -5.74
N ASP A 93 -0.58 11.47 -6.79
CA ASP A 93 -0.20 12.11 -8.04
C ASP A 93 -1.28 11.84 -9.05
N GLY A 94 -2.01 12.87 -9.41
CA GLY A 94 -3.12 12.72 -10.31
C GLY A 94 -4.06 13.90 -10.20
N ALA A 95 -5.20 13.78 -10.84
CA ALA A 95 -6.14 14.88 -10.93
C ALA A 95 -7.05 14.92 -9.71
N TYR A 96 -6.69 15.71 -8.74
CA TYR A 96 -7.57 15.91 -7.59
C TYR A 96 -8.73 16.76 -7.99
N GLY A 97 -9.93 16.30 -7.71
CA GLY A 97 -11.10 17.12 -7.90
C GLY A 97 -11.32 17.66 -9.28
N LYS A 98 -10.76 17.01 -10.21
CA LYS A 98 -10.86 17.45 -11.59
C LYS A 98 -11.94 16.74 -12.32
#